data_45a024b418473b7808e3c18cc8b56293
#
_entry.id   45a024b418473b7808e3c18cc8b56293
#
_cell.length_a   1.000
_cell.length_b   1.000
_cell.length_c   1.000
_cell.angle_alpha   90.00
_cell.angle_beta   90.00
_cell.angle_gamma   90.00
#
_symmetry.space_group_name_H-M   'P 1'
#
loop_
_entity.id
_entity.type
_entity.pdbx_description
1 polymer ?
#
loop_
_entity_poly.entity_id
_entity_poly.type
_entity_poly.pdbx_seq_one_letter_code
_entity_poly.pdbx_strand_id
1 'polypeptide(L)'
;MIRLFQRLLLFSGLQKKRLIRSFLAYLVSSFFEMIPIMAILTVLTGILKQLSGDVMPESTIWISLGIMIVSIVGRIVFVNLSANARTLGSFAFGSEKRMEIGERLKRAPMGYFNENRLGDITAAVTTTLGDLEQQSVTIMENVAGGFIHAIVIGVWLMIYEWRIGLISLAGLAVALIVYSFIGKVGRKHAPRRQAAQAGLVTAVLEYVQGMGVVKAFGLAERTGKAVDAAIEESKEANIVLEKAFSKMTALYQTVFKLARAAILVFAPYLLAGGSITPEKCLLLLVSSFMIYAAVEVAGSMSSIARAVEASLDRLDNIMDIPSLDENGADLVPENFNIEVKNMSFGYGEKEVLHQISLSVPQGSSCAIVGPSGAGKTTLVGLIARFWDVKEGQITLGGRDVREYTSGSLLKNFAIVFQNVYLFEDTVENNIRFGRPDASEGEIIAVAKKACCHDFIMTLPDGYQTKIGEGGSSLSGGEKQRISIARAILKDAPIVILDEATASVDPENEQELQKAIRELTKGKTILMIAHRLSTVRTADQIIVLENGRIIQRGNHKELMREDGLYRRFVGMRSQAIGWTLKGGKAHG
;
A
#
# COMPACT_ATOMS: atom_id res chain seq x y z
N MET A 1 15.01 -2.04 -19.53
CA MET A 1 16.15 -2.04 -18.58
C MET A 1 16.59 -0.63 -18.20
N ILE A 2 17.12 0.18 -19.13
CA ILE A 2 17.55 1.56 -18.83
C ILE A 2 16.41 2.37 -18.20
N ARG A 3 15.18 2.26 -18.74
CA ARG A 3 14.00 2.94 -18.17
C ARG A 3 13.67 2.46 -16.75
N LEU A 4 13.73 1.15 -16.48
CA LEU A 4 13.52 0.61 -15.13
C LEU A 4 14.57 1.15 -14.15
N PHE A 5 15.83 1.20 -14.57
CA PHE A 5 16.92 1.75 -13.79
C PHE A 5 16.74 3.25 -13.50
N GLN A 6 16.34 4.01 -14.53
CA GLN A 6 16.01 5.43 -14.36
C GLN A 6 14.83 5.64 -13.41
N ARG A 7 13.76 4.83 -13.52
CA ARG A 7 12.62 4.89 -12.58
C ARG A 7 13.07 4.57 -11.15
N LEU A 8 13.84 3.50 -10.93
CA LEU A 8 14.37 3.16 -9.60
C LEU A 8 15.21 4.30 -9.02
N LEU A 9 16.07 4.93 -9.83
CA LEU A 9 16.88 6.07 -9.40
C LEU A 9 16.05 7.33 -9.12
N LEU A 10 15.00 7.59 -9.89
CA LEU A 10 14.08 8.70 -9.65
C LEU A 10 13.25 8.46 -8.39
N PHE A 11 12.73 7.24 -8.25
CA PHE A 11 11.93 6.85 -7.10
C PHE A 11 12.73 6.79 -5.79
N SER A 12 14.05 6.57 -5.86
CA SER A 12 14.93 6.51 -4.69
C SER A 12 15.24 7.87 -4.03
N GLY A 13 14.75 8.98 -4.57
CA GLY A 13 14.82 10.30 -3.95
C GLY A 13 16.20 10.68 -3.42
N LEU A 14 16.30 10.89 -2.11
CA LEU A 14 17.55 11.28 -1.42
C LEU A 14 18.65 10.21 -1.50
N GLN A 15 18.29 8.93 -1.65
CA GLN A 15 19.23 7.81 -1.70
C GLN A 15 19.90 7.62 -3.08
N LYS A 16 19.47 8.37 -4.10
CA LYS A 16 20.02 8.32 -5.47
C LYS A 16 21.56 8.37 -5.50
N LYS A 17 22.16 9.23 -4.69
CA LYS A 17 23.64 9.36 -4.63
C LYS A 17 24.32 8.09 -4.12
N ARG A 18 23.72 7.39 -3.14
CA ARG A 18 24.23 6.11 -2.61
C ARG A 18 24.16 5.01 -3.66
N LEU A 19 23.05 4.91 -4.37
CA LEU A 19 22.88 3.93 -5.44
C LEU A 19 23.85 4.16 -6.61
N ILE A 20 24.10 5.42 -6.99
CA ILE A 20 25.11 5.76 -8.02
C ILE A 20 26.52 5.38 -7.55
N ARG A 21 26.88 5.67 -6.27
CA ARG A 21 28.17 5.25 -5.71
C ARG A 21 28.35 3.73 -5.71
N SER A 22 27.29 2.99 -5.38
CA SER A 22 27.28 1.52 -5.49
C SER A 22 27.61 1.07 -6.91
N PHE A 23 26.98 1.69 -7.90
CA PHE A 23 27.18 1.37 -9.30
C PHE A 23 28.62 1.62 -9.78
N LEU A 24 29.19 2.77 -9.40
CA LEU A 24 30.58 3.11 -9.69
C LEU A 24 31.57 2.16 -9.02
N ALA A 25 31.33 1.82 -7.74
CA ALA A 25 32.15 0.84 -7.03
C ALA A 25 32.09 -0.55 -7.69
N TYR A 26 30.89 -0.98 -8.15
CA TYR A 26 30.74 -2.23 -8.88
C TYR A 26 31.50 -2.22 -10.22
N LEU A 27 31.44 -1.12 -10.95
CA LEU A 27 32.21 -0.95 -12.19
C LEU A 27 33.71 -1.12 -11.93
N VAL A 28 34.23 -0.49 -10.88
CA VAL A 28 35.65 -0.67 -10.48
C VAL A 28 35.93 -2.11 -10.07
N SER A 29 35.03 -2.77 -9.34
CA SER A 29 35.22 -4.20 -8.98
C SER A 29 35.32 -5.11 -10.19
N SER A 30 34.59 -4.78 -11.28
CA SER A 30 34.65 -5.56 -12.53
C SER A 30 36.02 -5.49 -13.23
N PHE A 31 36.78 -4.39 -13.07
CA PHE A 31 38.16 -4.34 -13.54
C PHE A 31 39.06 -5.30 -12.74
N PHE A 32 38.90 -5.37 -11.41
CA PHE A 32 39.68 -6.30 -10.59
C PHE A 32 39.35 -7.76 -10.91
N GLU A 33 38.14 -8.08 -11.37
CA GLU A 33 37.74 -9.42 -11.80
C GLU A 33 38.44 -9.87 -13.09
N MET A 34 38.99 -8.94 -13.88
CA MET A 34 39.74 -9.24 -15.09
C MET A 34 41.24 -9.47 -14.84
N ILE A 35 41.78 -8.94 -13.74
CA ILE A 35 43.21 -9.02 -13.42
C ILE A 35 43.73 -10.49 -13.35
N PRO A 36 42.97 -11.52 -12.87
CA PRO A 36 43.38 -12.93 -12.92
C PRO A 36 43.73 -13.44 -14.32
N ILE A 37 43.11 -12.87 -15.37
CA ILE A 37 43.41 -13.21 -16.75
C ILE A 37 44.88 -12.88 -17.06
N MET A 38 45.37 -11.74 -16.53
CA MET A 38 46.77 -11.35 -16.68
C MET A 38 47.74 -12.26 -15.92
N ALA A 39 47.32 -12.76 -14.73
CA ALA A 39 48.10 -13.73 -13.97
C ALA A 39 48.20 -15.07 -14.73
N ILE A 40 47.09 -15.54 -15.32
CA ILE A 40 47.07 -16.72 -16.17
C ILE A 40 48.02 -16.55 -17.38
N LEU A 41 47.95 -15.36 -18.04
CA LEU A 41 48.85 -15.06 -19.16
C LEU A 41 50.32 -15.15 -18.76
N THR A 42 50.68 -14.59 -17.61
CA THR A 42 52.06 -14.58 -17.10
C THR A 42 52.57 -16.00 -16.89
N VAL A 43 51.77 -16.88 -16.29
CA VAL A 43 52.13 -18.31 -16.08
C VAL A 43 52.20 -19.06 -17.41
N LEU A 44 51.19 -18.89 -18.29
CA LEU A 44 51.18 -19.54 -19.61
C LEU A 44 52.38 -19.17 -20.44
N THR A 45 52.76 -17.91 -20.47
CA THR A 45 53.95 -17.45 -21.18
C THR A 45 55.23 -18.08 -20.61
N GLY A 46 55.31 -18.24 -19.29
CA GLY A 46 56.41 -18.94 -18.63
C GLY A 46 56.48 -20.42 -19.00
N ILE A 47 55.36 -21.12 -18.99
CA ILE A 47 55.28 -22.54 -19.35
C ILE A 47 55.64 -22.78 -20.83
N LEU A 48 55.15 -21.91 -21.73
CA LEU A 48 55.45 -22.05 -23.16
C LEU A 48 56.92 -21.80 -23.46
N LYS A 49 57.56 -20.86 -22.78
CA LYS A 49 59.02 -20.62 -22.85
C LYS A 49 59.81 -21.87 -22.39
N GLN A 50 59.36 -22.51 -21.29
CA GLN A 50 59.98 -23.71 -20.78
C GLN A 50 59.87 -24.88 -21.78
N LEU A 51 58.71 -25.04 -22.44
CA LEU A 51 58.51 -26.00 -23.50
C LEU A 51 59.36 -25.76 -24.75
N SER A 52 59.74 -24.51 -25.00
CA SER A 52 60.65 -24.09 -26.10
C SER A 52 62.14 -24.22 -25.75
N GLY A 53 62.47 -24.77 -24.56
CA GLY A 53 63.84 -24.97 -24.10
C GLY A 53 64.44 -23.87 -23.24
N ASP A 54 63.71 -22.80 -22.96
CA ASP A 54 64.11 -21.73 -22.05
C ASP A 54 63.76 -22.07 -20.60
N VAL A 55 64.50 -21.52 -19.62
CA VAL A 55 64.18 -21.75 -18.19
C VAL A 55 63.13 -20.74 -17.76
N MET A 56 62.03 -21.21 -17.17
CA MET A 56 61.02 -20.38 -16.56
C MET A 56 61.61 -19.69 -15.31
N PRO A 57 61.68 -18.35 -15.25
CA PRO A 57 62.15 -17.63 -14.05
C PRO A 57 61.21 -17.86 -12.85
N GLU A 58 61.77 -18.18 -11.66
CA GLU A 58 60.97 -18.32 -10.43
C GLU A 58 60.16 -17.04 -10.11
N SER A 59 60.65 -15.89 -10.51
CA SER A 59 59.95 -14.59 -10.38
C SER A 59 58.56 -14.60 -11.06
N THR A 60 58.34 -15.42 -12.12
CA THR A 60 57.06 -15.52 -12.82
C THR A 60 55.95 -15.98 -11.90
N ILE A 61 56.24 -16.94 -11.00
CA ILE A 61 55.29 -17.45 -10.01
C ILE A 61 54.91 -16.35 -8.99
N TRP A 62 55.94 -15.67 -8.46
CA TRP A 62 55.72 -14.59 -7.47
C TRP A 62 55.00 -13.37 -8.08
N ILE A 63 55.30 -13.00 -9.32
CA ILE A 63 54.58 -11.95 -10.04
C ILE A 63 53.12 -12.35 -10.24
N SER A 64 52.85 -13.57 -10.69
CA SER A 64 51.47 -14.05 -10.86
C SER A 64 50.71 -14.06 -9.54
N LEU A 65 51.35 -14.53 -8.45
CA LEU A 65 50.76 -14.51 -7.11
C LEU A 65 50.44 -13.06 -6.65
N GLY A 66 51.38 -12.13 -6.88
CA GLY A 66 51.17 -10.72 -6.57
C GLY A 66 49.99 -10.10 -7.33
N ILE A 67 49.86 -10.41 -8.62
CA ILE A 67 48.73 -10.00 -9.47
C ILE A 67 47.41 -10.55 -8.91
N MET A 68 47.39 -11.82 -8.52
CA MET A 68 46.20 -12.47 -7.92
C MET A 68 45.81 -11.85 -6.59
N ILE A 69 46.76 -11.55 -5.70
CA ILE A 69 46.51 -10.89 -4.43
C ILE A 69 45.88 -9.51 -4.65
N VAL A 70 46.45 -8.70 -5.56
CA VAL A 70 45.90 -7.39 -5.91
C VAL A 70 44.48 -7.50 -6.43
N SER A 71 44.21 -8.49 -7.30
CA SER A 71 42.87 -8.77 -7.82
C SER A 71 41.89 -9.09 -6.69
N ILE A 72 42.24 -10.05 -5.82
CA ILE A 72 41.37 -10.51 -4.74
C ILE A 72 41.07 -9.37 -3.76
N VAL A 73 42.11 -8.68 -3.30
CA VAL A 73 41.95 -7.56 -2.34
C VAL A 73 41.13 -6.43 -2.96
N GLY A 74 41.46 -6.01 -4.18
CA GLY A 74 40.71 -4.96 -4.86
C GLY A 74 39.24 -5.34 -5.06
N ARG A 75 38.97 -6.56 -5.52
CA ARG A 75 37.60 -7.07 -5.69
C ARG A 75 36.83 -7.08 -4.38
N ILE A 76 37.40 -7.61 -3.30
CA ILE A 76 36.76 -7.65 -1.97
C ILE A 76 36.40 -6.26 -1.49
N VAL A 77 37.34 -5.30 -1.59
CA VAL A 77 37.10 -3.91 -1.15
C VAL A 77 35.96 -3.27 -1.93
N PHE A 78 35.98 -3.32 -3.26
CA PHE A 78 35.00 -2.62 -4.09
C PHE A 78 33.65 -3.33 -4.14
N VAL A 79 33.59 -4.68 -4.06
CA VAL A 79 32.35 -5.42 -3.91
C VAL A 79 31.67 -5.10 -2.58
N ASN A 80 32.43 -5.07 -1.47
CA ASN A 80 31.88 -4.69 -0.16
C ASN A 80 31.40 -3.23 -0.15
N LEU A 81 32.16 -2.31 -0.73
CA LEU A 81 31.75 -0.90 -0.83
C LEU A 81 30.44 -0.76 -1.65
N SER A 82 30.35 -1.47 -2.77
CA SER A 82 29.15 -1.51 -3.61
C SER A 82 27.97 -2.12 -2.85
N ALA A 83 28.15 -3.27 -2.21
CA ALA A 83 27.10 -3.99 -1.47
C ALA A 83 26.57 -3.15 -0.31
N ASN A 84 27.45 -2.56 0.50
CA ASN A 84 27.05 -1.70 1.61
C ASN A 84 26.27 -0.45 1.12
N ALA A 85 26.77 0.24 0.10
CA ALA A 85 26.11 1.43 -0.43
C ALA A 85 24.73 1.09 -1.01
N ARG A 86 24.58 -0.05 -1.68
CA ARG A 86 23.35 -0.54 -2.27
C ARG A 86 22.35 -0.95 -1.20
N THR A 87 22.75 -1.79 -0.25
CA THR A 87 21.89 -2.29 0.82
C THR A 87 21.37 -1.15 1.69
N LEU A 88 22.28 -0.29 2.18
CA LEU A 88 21.89 0.88 2.97
C LEU A 88 20.98 1.83 2.16
N GLY A 89 21.27 2.02 0.87
CA GLY A 89 20.45 2.85 -0.02
C GLY A 89 19.05 2.29 -0.21
N SER A 90 18.92 0.97 -0.40
CA SER A 90 17.64 0.32 -0.64
C SER A 90 16.73 0.34 0.60
N PHE A 91 17.24 -0.03 1.77
CA PHE A 91 16.43 -0.01 3.00
C PHE A 91 16.08 1.40 3.47
N ALA A 92 17.02 2.37 3.35
CA ALA A 92 16.72 3.76 3.66
C ALA A 92 15.64 4.34 2.74
N PHE A 93 15.68 4.01 1.44
CA PHE A 93 14.64 4.36 0.48
C PHE A 93 13.27 3.82 0.87
N GLY A 94 13.16 2.54 1.24
CA GLY A 94 11.89 1.95 1.66
C GLY A 94 11.32 2.61 2.92
N SER A 95 12.18 2.93 3.90
CA SER A 95 11.79 3.67 5.10
C SER A 95 11.27 5.08 4.77
N GLU A 96 11.98 5.82 3.92
CA GLU A 96 11.56 7.16 3.46
C GLU A 96 10.19 7.11 2.77
N LYS A 97 9.97 6.11 1.90
CA LYS A 97 8.70 5.96 1.19
C LYS A 97 7.55 5.55 2.12
N ARG A 98 7.78 4.70 3.12
CA ARG A 98 6.76 4.40 4.14
C ARG A 98 6.33 5.65 4.90
N MET A 99 7.29 6.48 5.30
CA MET A 99 6.98 7.76 5.96
C MET A 99 6.23 8.71 5.04
N GLU A 100 6.64 8.84 3.77
CA GLU A 100 5.96 9.68 2.78
C GLU A 100 4.51 9.23 2.55
N ILE A 101 4.26 7.91 2.40
CA ILE A 101 2.91 7.36 2.29
C ILE A 101 2.11 7.69 3.56
N GLY A 102 2.68 7.49 4.75
CA GLY A 102 2.04 7.82 6.02
C GLY A 102 1.62 9.29 6.12
N GLU A 103 2.48 10.23 5.70
CA GLU A 103 2.15 11.65 5.68
C GLU A 103 1.05 12.01 4.67
N ARG A 104 1.05 11.36 3.51
CA ARG A 104 -0.03 11.53 2.52
C ARG A 104 -1.35 10.96 3.01
N LEU A 105 -1.34 9.78 3.65
CA LEU A 105 -2.54 9.18 4.22
C LEU A 105 -3.20 10.06 5.29
N LYS A 106 -2.43 10.80 6.09
CA LYS A 106 -2.98 11.76 7.06
C LYS A 106 -3.81 12.87 6.41
N ARG A 107 -3.51 13.22 5.17
CA ARG A 107 -4.18 14.29 4.40
C ARG A 107 -5.22 13.76 3.41
N ALA A 108 -5.34 12.45 3.30
CA ALA A 108 -6.28 11.81 2.39
C ALA A 108 -7.74 11.99 2.86
N PRO A 109 -8.70 12.15 1.94
CA PRO A 109 -10.11 12.15 2.31
C PRO A 109 -10.50 10.80 2.92
N MET A 110 -11.42 10.83 3.91
CA MET A 110 -11.89 9.60 4.57
C MET A 110 -12.42 8.55 3.58
N GLY A 111 -13.03 8.98 2.48
CA GLY A 111 -13.52 8.09 1.43
C GLY A 111 -12.42 7.31 0.68
N TYR A 112 -11.18 7.72 0.82
CA TYR A 112 -10.04 6.97 0.29
C TYR A 112 -9.83 5.64 1.02
N PHE A 113 -10.25 5.53 2.29
CA PHE A 113 -10.09 4.36 3.16
C PHE A 113 -11.25 3.36 3.08
N ASN A 114 -11.84 3.15 1.89
CA ASN A 114 -12.82 2.09 1.72
C ASN A 114 -12.14 0.70 1.83
N GLU A 115 -12.92 -0.35 2.08
CA GLU A 115 -12.40 -1.71 2.33
C GLU A 115 -11.44 -2.22 1.23
N ASN A 116 -11.73 -1.94 -0.03
CA ASN A 116 -10.90 -2.36 -1.16
C ASN A 116 -9.53 -1.66 -1.18
N ARG A 117 -9.50 -0.37 -0.82
CA ARG A 117 -8.25 0.40 -0.79
C ARG A 117 -7.41 0.13 0.44
N LEU A 118 -8.02 -0.22 1.57
CA LEU A 118 -7.27 -0.56 2.79
C LEU A 118 -6.32 -1.75 2.55
N GLY A 119 -6.79 -2.79 1.87
CA GLY A 119 -5.95 -3.93 1.47
C GLY A 119 -4.79 -3.51 0.56
N ASP A 120 -5.04 -2.65 -0.43
CA ASP A 120 -4.01 -2.15 -1.34
C ASP A 120 -2.96 -1.29 -0.62
N ILE A 121 -3.39 -0.40 0.29
CA ILE A 121 -2.50 0.44 1.11
C ILE A 121 -1.63 -0.45 2.01
N THR A 122 -2.24 -1.42 2.70
CA THR A 122 -1.52 -2.35 3.57
C THR A 122 -0.48 -3.14 2.78
N ALA A 123 -0.88 -3.71 1.63
CA ALA A 123 0.03 -4.44 0.75
C ALA A 123 1.18 -3.56 0.24
N ALA A 124 0.92 -2.29 -0.08
CA ALA A 124 1.94 -1.36 -0.55
C ALA A 124 3.00 -1.06 0.50
N VAL A 125 2.57 -0.74 1.72
CA VAL A 125 3.47 -0.35 2.82
C VAL A 125 4.27 -1.55 3.35
N THR A 126 3.69 -2.76 3.33
CA THR A 126 4.32 -3.98 3.86
C THR A 126 5.05 -4.76 2.78
N THR A 127 4.30 -5.46 1.91
CA THR A 127 4.86 -6.43 0.94
C THR A 127 5.50 -5.75 -0.27
N THR A 128 4.80 -4.77 -0.91
CA THR A 128 5.29 -4.18 -2.16
C THR A 128 6.59 -3.39 -1.95
N LEU A 129 6.68 -2.59 -0.89
CA LEU A 129 7.92 -1.89 -0.55
C LEU A 129 9.01 -2.85 -0.08
N GLY A 130 8.68 -3.90 0.70
CA GLY A 130 9.62 -4.93 1.11
C GLY A 130 10.20 -5.69 -0.09
N ASP A 131 9.37 -6.08 -1.05
CA ASP A 131 9.80 -6.68 -2.30
C ASP A 131 10.72 -5.75 -3.11
N LEU A 132 10.38 -4.45 -3.18
CA LEU A 132 11.21 -3.46 -3.84
C LEU A 132 12.58 -3.29 -3.17
N GLU A 133 12.63 -3.23 -1.85
CA GLU A 133 13.87 -3.15 -1.08
C GLU A 133 14.80 -4.32 -1.42
N GLN A 134 14.28 -5.55 -1.42
CA GLN A 134 15.08 -6.75 -1.64
C GLN A 134 15.38 -7.00 -3.12
N GLN A 135 14.39 -6.89 -3.98
CA GLN A 135 14.54 -7.25 -5.40
C GLN A 135 15.26 -6.18 -6.20
N SER A 136 15.18 -4.89 -5.82
CA SER A 136 15.97 -3.85 -6.46
C SER A 136 17.47 -4.09 -6.30
N VAL A 137 17.92 -4.57 -5.12
CA VAL A 137 19.30 -4.98 -4.85
C VAL A 137 19.71 -6.09 -5.81
N THR A 138 18.89 -7.15 -5.91
CA THR A 138 19.15 -8.32 -6.76
C THR A 138 19.24 -7.95 -8.25
N ILE A 139 18.36 -7.08 -8.72
CA ILE A 139 18.40 -6.61 -10.12
C ILE A 139 19.63 -5.77 -10.39
N MET A 140 19.97 -4.85 -9.49
CA MET A 140 21.16 -4.02 -9.63
C MET A 140 22.44 -4.87 -9.71
N GLU A 141 22.52 -5.92 -8.92
CA GLU A 141 23.67 -6.81 -8.88
C GLU A 141 23.75 -7.72 -10.11
N ASN A 142 22.71 -8.51 -10.34
CA ASN A 142 22.77 -9.58 -11.34
C ASN A 142 22.50 -9.09 -12.76
N VAL A 143 21.65 -8.08 -12.92
CA VAL A 143 21.28 -7.62 -14.26
C VAL A 143 22.21 -6.48 -14.71
N ALA A 144 22.25 -5.38 -13.98
CA ALA A 144 23.09 -4.26 -14.38
C ALA A 144 24.57 -4.59 -14.25
N GLY A 145 24.94 -5.28 -13.16
CA GLY A 145 26.31 -5.74 -12.94
C GLY A 145 26.76 -6.72 -14.02
N GLY A 146 25.94 -7.69 -14.41
CA GLY A 146 26.25 -8.64 -15.48
C GLY A 146 26.53 -7.96 -16.83
N PHE A 147 25.73 -6.97 -17.21
CA PHE A 147 25.98 -6.18 -18.43
C PHE A 147 27.24 -5.32 -18.34
N ILE A 148 27.48 -4.67 -17.18
CA ILE A 148 28.72 -3.92 -16.97
C ILE A 148 29.93 -4.81 -17.13
N HIS A 149 29.94 -5.98 -16.49
CA HIS A 149 31.01 -6.94 -16.54
C HIS A 149 31.29 -7.38 -18.00
N ALA A 150 30.25 -7.76 -18.74
CA ALA A 150 30.38 -8.17 -20.15
C ALA A 150 30.91 -7.04 -21.05
N ILE A 151 30.49 -5.79 -20.82
CA ILE A 151 30.98 -4.62 -21.56
C ILE A 151 32.46 -4.38 -21.24
N VAL A 152 32.85 -4.42 -19.97
CA VAL A 152 34.23 -4.18 -19.54
C VAL A 152 35.17 -5.23 -20.14
N ILE A 153 34.81 -6.54 -20.06
CA ILE A 153 35.61 -7.60 -20.70
C ILE A 153 35.61 -7.44 -22.23
N GLY A 154 34.46 -7.13 -22.83
CA GLY A 154 34.38 -6.96 -24.28
C GLY A 154 35.26 -5.81 -24.79
N VAL A 155 35.30 -4.69 -24.08
CA VAL A 155 36.19 -3.55 -24.38
C VAL A 155 37.65 -3.93 -24.19
N TRP A 156 37.99 -4.67 -23.11
CA TRP A 156 39.34 -5.15 -22.89
C TRP A 156 39.78 -6.09 -24.03
N LEU A 157 38.92 -7.04 -24.44
CA LEU A 157 39.19 -7.91 -25.58
C LEU A 157 39.34 -7.14 -26.88
N MET A 158 38.60 -6.02 -27.08
CA MET A 158 38.73 -5.16 -28.24
C MET A 158 40.10 -4.49 -28.30
N ILE A 159 40.68 -4.10 -27.16
CA ILE A 159 42.03 -3.54 -27.07
C ILE A 159 43.10 -4.62 -27.28
N TYR A 160 42.89 -5.81 -26.74
CA TYR A 160 43.86 -6.89 -26.76
C TYR A 160 43.93 -7.62 -28.13
N GLU A 161 42.75 -7.95 -28.73
CA GLU A 161 42.56 -8.46 -30.07
C GLU A 161 41.21 -7.99 -30.63
N TRP A 162 41.25 -6.95 -31.45
CA TRP A 162 40.03 -6.26 -31.90
C TRP A 162 39.03 -7.15 -32.64
N ARG A 163 39.49 -8.19 -33.37
CA ARG A 163 38.64 -9.15 -34.11
C ARG A 163 37.78 -9.97 -33.16
N ILE A 164 38.38 -10.47 -32.08
CA ILE A 164 37.66 -11.24 -31.03
C ILE A 164 36.78 -10.31 -30.19
N GLY A 165 37.27 -9.14 -29.85
CA GLY A 165 36.48 -8.12 -29.17
C GLY A 165 35.22 -7.75 -29.94
N LEU A 166 35.31 -7.63 -31.26
CA LEU A 166 34.16 -7.34 -32.13
C LEU A 166 33.14 -8.49 -32.12
N ILE A 167 33.56 -9.77 -32.19
CA ILE A 167 32.68 -10.93 -32.04
C ILE A 167 31.98 -10.89 -30.67
N SER A 168 32.72 -10.57 -29.62
CA SER A 168 32.23 -10.53 -28.25
C SER A 168 31.15 -9.44 -28.06
N LEU A 169 31.40 -8.24 -28.54
CA LEU A 169 30.46 -7.12 -28.45
C LEU A 169 29.27 -7.30 -29.40
N ALA A 170 29.46 -7.90 -30.58
CA ALA A 170 28.37 -8.26 -31.47
C ALA A 170 27.43 -9.30 -30.81
N GLY A 171 27.99 -10.34 -30.19
CA GLY A 171 27.21 -11.31 -29.42
C GLY A 171 26.39 -10.65 -28.29
N LEU A 172 26.99 -9.69 -27.57
CA LEU A 172 26.29 -8.93 -26.54
C LEU A 172 25.17 -8.05 -27.12
N ALA A 173 25.40 -7.38 -28.26
CA ALA A 173 24.40 -6.56 -28.93
C ALA A 173 23.21 -7.40 -29.41
N VAL A 174 23.44 -8.58 -30.01
CA VAL A 174 22.38 -9.49 -30.41
C VAL A 174 21.60 -10.00 -29.19
N ALA A 175 22.30 -10.35 -28.11
CA ALA A 175 21.66 -10.76 -26.87
C ALA A 175 20.77 -9.66 -26.26
N LEU A 176 21.16 -8.38 -26.31
CA LEU A 176 20.35 -7.25 -25.88
C LEU A 176 19.05 -7.12 -26.71
N ILE A 177 19.14 -7.39 -28.02
CA ILE A 177 17.96 -7.42 -28.88
C ILE A 177 17.02 -8.53 -28.44
N VAL A 178 17.53 -9.76 -28.25
CA VAL A 178 16.72 -10.91 -27.77
C VAL A 178 16.13 -10.61 -26.39
N TYR A 179 16.89 -10.01 -25.49
CA TYR A 179 16.41 -9.59 -24.17
C TYR A 179 15.23 -8.64 -24.25
N SER A 180 15.21 -7.73 -25.22
CA SER A 180 14.07 -6.83 -25.45
C SER A 180 12.78 -7.57 -25.82
N PHE A 181 12.89 -8.70 -26.52
CA PHE A 181 11.74 -9.56 -26.85
C PHE A 181 11.21 -10.31 -25.63
N ILE A 182 12.09 -10.72 -24.69
CA ILE A 182 11.66 -11.30 -23.40
C ILE A 182 10.70 -10.32 -22.69
N GLY A 183 11.02 -9.02 -22.68
CA GLY A 183 10.16 -7.99 -22.14
C GLY A 183 8.79 -7.87 -22.83
N LYS A 184 8.72 -8.03 -24.15
CA LYS A 184 7.45 -8.03 -24.92
C LYS A 184 6.57 -9.23 -24.56
N VAL A 185 7.16 -10.41 -24.45
CA VAL A 185 6.47 -11.64 -24.03
C VAL A 185 5.85 -11.47 -22.64
N GLY A 186 6.61 -10.89 -21.71
CA GLY A 186 6.11 -10.60 -20.37
C GLY A 186 4.88 -9.68 -20.38
N ARG A 187 4.95 -8.56 -21.08
CA ARG A 187 3.81 -7.63 -21.19
C ARG A 187 2.55 -8.27 -21.78
N LYS A 188 2.69 -9.24 -22.65
CA LYS A 188 1.55 -9.96 -23.25
C LYS A 188 0.88 -10.92 -22.28
N HIS A 189 1.62 -11.66 -21.46
CA HIS A 189 1.10 -12.77 -20.67
C HIS A 189 1.00 -12.47 -19.17
N ALA A 190 1.76 -11.48 -18.62
CA ALA A 190 1.72 -11.14 -17.21
C ALA A 190 0.34 -10.67 -16.72
N PRO A 191 -0.46 -9.85 -17.46
CA PRO A 191 -1.78 -9.43 -16.99
C PRO A 191 -2.74 -10.61 -16.75
N ARG A 192 -2.74 -11.63 -17.62
CA ARG A 192 -3.55 -12.85 -17.42
C ARG A 192 -3.13 -13.60 -16.15
N ARG A 193 -1.81 -13.73 -15.91
CA ARG A 193 -1.31 -14.36 -14.67
C ARG A 193 -1.74 -13.58 -13.44
N GLN A 194 -1.63 -12.24 -13.46
CA GLN A 194 -2.04 -11.40 -12.32
C GLN A 194 -3.54 -11.51 -12.05
N ALA A 195 -4.38 -11.49 -13.09
CA ALA A 195 -5.81 -11.66 -12.96
C ALA A 195 -6.18 -13.04 -12.38
N ALA A 196 -5.55 -14.11 -12.87
CA ALA A 196 -5.76 -15.48 -12.36
C ALA A 196 -5.29 -15.61 -10.90
N GLN A 197 -4.17 -14.98 -10.53
CA GLN A 197 -3.68 -14.98 -9.16
C GLN A 197 -4.61 -14.20 -8.21
N ALA A 198 -5.12 -13.05 -8.64
CA ALA A 198 -6.11 -12.28 -7.87
C ALA A 198 -7.42 -13.06 -7.71
N GLY A 199 -7.90 -13.72 -8.77
CA GLY A 199 -9.07 -14.59 -8.72
C GLY A 199 -8.89 -15.74 -7.72
N LEU A 200 -7.70 -16.37 -7.69
CA LEU A 200 -7.38 -17.42 -6.71
C LEU A 200 -7.44 -16.89 -5.27
N VAL A 201 -6.83 -15.73 -5.01
CA VAL A 201 -6.86 -15.13 -3.67
C VAL A 201 -8.30 -14.84 -3.25
N THR A 202 -9.11 -14.27 -4.13
CA THR A 202 -10.52 -13.97 -3.86
C THR A 202 -11.32 -15.26 -3.55
N ALA A 203 -11.18 -16.30 -4.37
CA ALA A 203 -11.86 -17.57 -4.17
C ALA A 203 -11.49 -18.25 -2.85
N VAL A 204 -10.19 -18.21 -2.48
CA VAL A 204 -9.71 -18.77 -1.20
C VAL A 204 -10.23 -17.96 -0.02
N LEU A 205 -10.22 -16.63 -0.08
CA LEU A 205 -10.74 -15.77 0.99
C LEU A 205 -12.25 -16.00 1.19
N GLU A 206 -13.02 -16.05 0.11
CA GLU A 206 -14.46 -16.33 0.16
C GLU A 206 -14.74 -17.70 0.79
N TYR A 207 -13.98 -18.73 0.39
CA TYR A 207 -14.10 -20.08 0.95
C TYR A 207 -13.80 -20.13 2.44
N VAL A 208 -12.70 -19.46 2.88
CA VAL A 208 -12.29 -19.43 4.30
C VAL A 208 -13.28 -18.62 5.14
N GLN A 209 -13.71 -17.45 4.68
CA GLN A 209 -14.70 -16.63 5.38
C GLN A 209 -16.08 -17.31 5.44
N GLY A 210 -16.45 -17.99 4.36
CA GLY A 210 -17.69 -18.75 4.28
C GLY A 210 -17.67 -20.12 4.97
N MET A 211 -16.54 -20.56 5.56
CA MET A 211 -16.35 -21.91 6.07
C MET A 211 -17.39 -22.31 7.13
N GLY A 212 -17.83 -21.36 7.96
CA GLY A 212 -18.90 -21.60 8.92
C GLY A 212 -20.21 -22.04 8.25
N VAL A 213 -20.59 -21.35 7.17
CA VAL A 213 -21.77 -21.68 6.37
C VAL A 213 -21.58 -23.00 5.62
N VAL A 214 -20.42 -23.19 5.00
CA VAL A 214 -20.06 -24.42 4.28
C VAL A 214 -20.20 -25.65 5.19
N LYS A 215 -19.71 -25.59 6.42
CA LYS A 215 -19.82 -26.67 7.41
C LYS A 215 -21.26 -26.86 7.91
N ALA A 216 -21.94 -25.75 8.23
CA ALA A 216 -23.31 -25.81 8.75
C ALA A 216 -24.32 -26.44 7.77
N PHE A 217 -24.11 -26.23 6.46
CA PHE A 217 -25.00 -26.71 5.40
C PHE A 217 -24.45 -27.90 4.61
N GLY A 218 -23.28 -28.45 4.94
CA GLY A 218 -22.68 -29.60 4.26
C GLY A 218 -22.29 -29.33 2.79
N LEU A 219 -21.93 -28.07 2.43
CA LEU A 219 -21.69 -27.62 1.06
C LEU A 219 -20.22 -27.73 0.63
N ALA A 220 -19.40 -28.51 1.33
CA ALA A 220 -17.96 -28.59 1.08
C ALA A 220 -17.58 -28.96 -0.36
N GLU A 221 -18.30 -29.92 -0.97
CA GLU A 221 -18.03 -30.33 -2.36
C GLU A 221 -18.44 -29.27 -3.40
N ARG A 222 -19.45 -28.47 -3.13
CA ARG A 222 -19.96 -27.49 -4.08
C ARG A 222 -19.12 -26.20 -4.08
N THR A 223 -18.73 -25.73 -2.92
CA THR A 223 -17.87 -24.54 -2.76
C THR A 223 -16.42 -24.84 -3.07
N GLY A 224 -15.93 -26.07 -2.86
CA GLY A 224 -14.60 -26.51 -3.27
C GLY A 224 -14.35 -26.39 -4.78
N LYS A 225 -15.34 -26.66 -5.61
CA LYS A 225 -15.22 -26.58 -7.09
C LYS A 225 -14.82 -25.19 -7.59
N ALA A 226 -15.26 -24.10 -6.95
CA ALA A 226 -14.89 -22.75 -7.32
C ALA A 226 -13.40 -22.48 -7.02
N VAL A 227 -12.91 -22.96 -5.89
CA VAL A 227 -11.51 -22.87 -5.51
C VAL A 227 -10.64 -23.72 -6.43
N ASP A 228 -11.07 -24.96 -6.73
CA ASP A 228 -10.37 -25.86 -7.64
C ASP A 228 -10.26 -25.25 -9.05
N ALA A 229 -11.31 -24.63 -9.56
CA ALA A 229 -11.30 -23.93 -10.85
C ALA A 229 -10.32 -22.75 -10.83
N ALA A 230 -10.29 -21.96 -9.78
CA ALA A 230 -9.36 -20.84 -9.63
C ALA A 230 -7.89 -21.31 -9.52
N ILE A 231 -7.65 -22.43 -8.83
CA ILE A 231 -6.31 -23.08 -8.78
C ILE A 231 -5.88 -23.51 -10.17
N GLU A 232 -6.75 -24.17 -10.94
CA GLU A 232 -6.41 -24.66 -12.29
C GLU A 232 -6.17 -23.51 -13.25
N GLU A 233 -6.99 -22.43 -13.20
CA GLU A 233 -6.78 -21.22 -14.00
C GLU A 233 -5.45 -20.54 -13.67
N SER A 234 -5.11 -20.41 -12.39
CA SER A 234 -3.82 -19.86 -11.93
C SER A 234 -2.67 -20.72 -12.42
N LYS A 235 -2.76 -22.04 -12.31
CA LYS A 235 -1.77 -23.00 -12.83
C LYS A 235 -1.58 -22.86 -14.34
N GLU A 236 -2.66 -22.84 -15.12
CA GLU A 236 -2.57 -22.69 -16.58
C GLU A 236 -1.92 -21.36 -16.99
N ALA A 237 -2.34 -20.24 -16.35
CA ALA A 237 -1.77 -18.93 -16.62
C ALA A 237 -0.25 -18.88 -16.32
N ASN A 238 0.19 -19.51 -15.23
CA ASN A 238 1.60 -19.64 -14.89
C ASN A 238 2.36 -20.50 -15.92
N ILE A 239 1.83 -21.67 -16.31
CA ILE A 239 2.45 -22.56 -17.30
C ILE A 239 2.60 -21.88 -18.66
N VAL A 240 1.58 -21.16 -19.13
CA VAL A 240 1.63 -20.41 -20.40
C VAL A 240 2.73 -19.35 -20.37
N LEU A 241 2.81 -18.59 -19.28
CA LEU A 241 3.84 -17.58 -19.10
C LEU A 241 5.24 -18.20 -19.07
N GLU A 242 5.46 -19.24 -18.25
CA GLU A 242 6.76 -19.88 -18.11
C GLU A 242 7.23 -20.58 -19.40
N LYS A 243 6.34 -21.25 -20.14
CA LYS A 243 6.67 -21.82 -21.46
C LYS A 243 7.09 -20.74 -22.47
N ALA A 244 6.42 -19.57 -22.45
CA ALA A 244 6.77 -18.47 -23.32
C ALA A 244 8.12 -17.84 -22.95
N PHE A 245 8.42 -17.74 -21.64
CA PHE A 245 9.72 -17.25 -21.16
C PHE A 245 10.85 -18.23 -21.43
N SER A 246 10.65 -19.52 -21.16
CA SER A 246 11.66 -20.55 -21.36
C SER A 246 12.21 -20.55 -22.79
N LYS A 247 11.31 -20.41 -23.79
CA LYS A 247 11.72 -20.32 -25.21
C LYS A 247 12.63 -19.11 -25.47
N MET A 248 12.27 -17.95 -24.95
CA MET A 248 13.05 -16.72 -25.17
C MET A 248 14.37 -16.73 -24.38
N THR A 249 14.36 -17.26 -23.17
CA THR A 249 15.56 -17.41 -22.36
C THR A 249 16.53 -18.42 -22.99
N ALA A 250 16.02 -19.52 -23.54
CA ALA A 250 16.84 -20.49 -24.30
C ALA A 250 17.48 -19.83 -25.53
N LEU A 251 16.72 -19.03 -26.29
CA LEU A 251 17.26 -18.25 -27.41
C LEU A 251 18.36 -17.29 -26.96
N TYR A 252 18.11 -16.54 -25.87
CA TYR A 252 19.07 -15.62 -25.26
C TYR A 252 20.39 -16.31 -24.90
N GLN A 253 20.33 -17.45 -24.20
CA GLN A 253 21.50 -18.25 -23.85
C GLN A 253 22.21 -18.85 -25.08
N THR A 254 21.44 -19.24 -26.10
CA THR A 254 22.00 -19.79 -27.35
C THR A 254 22.86 -18.76 -28.07
N VAL A 255 22.47 -17.47 -28.07
CA VAL A 255 23.28 -16.40 -28.66
C VAL A 255 24.69 -16.34 -28.04
N PHE A 256 24.78 -16.42 -26.71
CA PHE A 256 26.09 -16.41 -26.03
C PHE A 256 26.91 -17.70 -26.32
N LYS A 257 26.23 -18.84 -26.36
CA LYS A 257 26.91 -20.11 -26.73
C LYS A 257 27.46 -20.05 -28.15
N LEU A 258 26.71 -19.48 -29.10
CA LEU A 258 27.17 -19.30 -30.48
C LEU A 258 28.32 -18.27 -30.57
N ALA A 259 28.23 -17.15 -29.87
CA ALA A 259 29.32 -16.18 -29.82
C ALA A 259 30.60 -16.78 -29.20
N ARG A 260 30.46 -17.57 -28.13
CA ARG A 260 31.57 -18.32 -27.51
C ARG A 260 32.18 -19.33 -28.49
N ALA A 261 31.32 -20.11 -29.17
CA ALA A 261 31.77 -21.08 -30.19
C ALA A 261 32.52 -20.39 -31.34
N ALA A 262 32.05 -19.24 -31.79
CA ALA A 262 32.72 -18.42 -32.80
C ALA A 262 34.14 -18.01 -32.33
N ILE A 263 34.31 -17.59 -31.07
CA ILE A 263 35.62 -17.26 -30.51
C ILE A 263 36.51 -18.49 -30.45
N LEU A 264 35.97 -19.64 -30.00
CA LEU A 264 36.71 -20.93 -29.89
C LEU A 264 37.21 -21.44 -31.23
N VAL A 265 36.51 -21.12 -32.33
CA VAL A 265 36.93 -21.49 -33.68
C VAL A 265 37.88 -20.45 -34.30
N PHE A 266 37.55 -19.15 -34.11
CA PHE A 266 38.24 -18.08 -34.79
C PHE A 266 39.62 -17.77 -34.16
N ALA A 267 39.80 -17.95 -32.85
CA ALA A 267 41.08 -17.71 -32.20
C ALA A 267 42.15 -18.72 -32.66
N PRO A 268 41.91 -20.07 -32.71
CA PRO A 268 42.85 -21.02 -33.35
C PRO A 268 43.08 -20.78 -34.84
N TYR A 269 42.07 -20.33 -35.59
CA TYR A 269 42.23 -19.94 -36.98
C TYR A 269 43.22 -18.78 -37.16
N LEU A 270 43.16 -17.77 -36.32
CA LEU A 270 44.12 -16.67 -36.32
C LEU A 270 45.53 -17.13 -35.92
N LEU A 271 45.65 -18.11 -35.03
CA LEU A 271 46.91 -18.70 -34.66
C LEU A 271 47.52 -19.47 -35.84
N ALA A 272 46.74 -20.32 -36.53
CA ALA A 272 47.20 -21.06 -37.70
C ALA A 272 47.63 -20.12 -38.86
N GLY A 273 46.99 -18.98 -38.98
CA GLY A 273 47.37 -17.94 -39.94
C GLY A 273 48.54 -17.05 -39.49
N GLY A 274 49.19 -17.35 -38.34
CA GLY A 274 50.35 -16.58 -37.82
C GLY A 274 50.02 -15.17 -37.36
N SER A 275 48.71 -14.83 -37.21
CA SER A 275 48.27 -13.47 -36.82
C SER A 275 48.35 -13.21 -35.33
N ILE A 276 48.36 -14.23 -34.48
CA ILE A 276 48.47 -14.17 -33.02
C ILE A 276 49.45 -15.23 -32.51
N THR A 277 49.97 -15.00 -31.30
CA THR A 277 50.87 -15.98 -30.65
C THR A 277 50.06 -17.07 -29.92
N PRO A 278 50.67 -18.27 -29.63
CA PRO A 278 49.98 -19.33 -28.87
C PRO A 278 49.47 -18.87 -27.52
N GLU A 279 50.23 -18.04 -26.80
CA GLU A 279 49.84 -17.48 -25.50
C GLU A 279 48.58 -16.63 -25.65
N LYS A 280 48.57 -15.78 -26.70
CA LYS A 280 47.42 -14.92 -27.00
C LYS A 280 46.18 -15.73 -27.34
N CYS A 281 46.34 -16.80 -28.11
CA CYS A 281 45.25 -17.72 -28.43
C CYS A 281 44.65 -18.37 -27.17
N LEU A 282 45.49 -18.96 -26.32
CA LEU A 282 45.03 -19.59 -25.07
C LEU A 282 44.30 -18.63 -24.15
N LEU A 283 44.82 -17.39 -24.01
CA LEU A 283 44.17 -16.38 -23.22
C LEU A 283 42.77 -15.99 -23.76
N LEU A 284 42.64 -15.86 -25.07
CA LEU A 284 41.36 -15.56 -25.72
C LEU A 284 40.35 -16.70 -25.52
N LEU A 285 40.80 -17.96 -25.57
CA LEU A 285 39.95 -19.12 -25.30
C LEU A 285 39.45 -19.12 -23.85
N VAL A 286 40.32 -18.89 -22.87
CA VAL A 286 39.93 -18.80 -21.44
C VAL A 286 38.98 -17.65 -21.23
N SER A 287 39.26 -16.45 -21.76
CA SER A 287 38.42 -15.27 -21.64
C SER A 287 37.03 -15.45 -22.22
N SER A 288 36.87 -16.31 -23.27
CA SER A 288 35.58 -16.57 -23.88
C SER A 288 34.58 -17.22 -22.93
N PHE A 289 35.02 -17.96 -21.92
CA PHE A 289 34.17 -18.55 -20.89
C PHE A 289 33.76 -17.53 -19.83
N MET A 290 34.57 -16.52 -19.56
CA MET A 290 34.31 -15.53 -18.51
C MET A 290 33.36 -14.40 -18.95
N ILE A 291 33.45 -13.96 -20.22
CA ILE A 291 32.76 -12.76 -20.71
C ILE A 291 31.23 -12.80 -20.55
N TYR A 292 30.62 -13.95 -20.78
CA TYR A 292 29.15 -14.06 -20.79
C TYR A 292 28.57 -14.63 -19.50
N ALA A 293 29.38 -15.19 -18.59
CA ALA A 293 28.93 -15.87 -17.40
C ALA A 293 27.96 -15.03 -16.55
N ALA A 294 28.33 -13.78 -16.28
CA ALA A 294 27.51 -12.88 -15.48
C ALA A 294 26.24 -12.38 -16.23
N VAL A 295 26.36 -12.14 -17.55
CA VAL A 295 25.22 -11.61 -18.32
C VAL A 295 24.21 -12.71 -18.71
N GLU A 296 24.63 -13.97 -18.78
CA GLU A 296 23.71 -15.10 -18.96
C GLU A 296 22.67 -15.18 -17.85
N VAL A 297 23.05 -14.86 -16.59
CA VAL A 297 22.16 -14.80 -15.44
C VAL A 297 21.12 -13.68 -15.58
N ALA A 298 21.46 -12.56 -16.21
CA ALA A 298 20.54 -11.45 -16.40
C ALA A 298 19.24 -11.83 -17.15
N GLY A 299 19.32 -12.79 -18.07
CA GLY A 299 18.15 -13.31 -18.79
C GLY A 299 17.14 -14.01 -17.88
N SER A 300 17.62 -14.82 -16.93
CA SER A 300 16.76 -15.52 -15.96
C SER A 300 16.12 -14.55 -14.95
N MET A 301 16.76 -13.40 -14.67
CA MET A 301 16.26 -12.37 -13.75
C MET A 301 15.21 -11.43 -14.39
N SER A 302 14.86 -11.64 -15.66
CA SER A 302 13.89 -10.77 -16.36
C SER A 302 12.48 -10.79 -15.75
N SER A 303 12.08 -11.89 -15.07
CA SER A 303 10.82 -11.98 -14.32
C SER A 303 10.83 -11.08 -13.08
N ILE A 304 11.94 -11.06 -12.36
CA ILE A 304 12.13 -10.19 -11.18
C ILE A 304 12.11 -8.71 -11.60
N ALA A 305 12.77 -8.36 -12.72
CA ALA A 305 12.76 -6.99 -13.23
C ALA A 305 11.33 -6.49 -13.51
N ARG A 306 10.44 -7.36 -14.01
CA ARG A 306 9.04 -7.01 -14.22
C ARG A 306 8.22 -6.94 -12.94
N ALA A 307 8.50 -7.82 -11.97
CA ALA A 307 7.87 -7.72 -10.66
C ALA A 307 8.16 -6.36 -10.01
N VAL A 308 9.42 -5.91 -10.09
CA VAL A 308 9.82 -4.57 -9.61
C VAL A 308 9.13 -3.45 -10.39
N GLU A 309 9.00 -3.57 -11.73
CA GLU A 309 8.26 -2.58 -12.53
C GLU A 309 6.79 -2.51 -12.12
N ALA A 310 6.12 -3.64 -11.91
CA ALA A 310 4.74 -3.71 -11.43
C ALA A 310 4.59 -3.18 -9.98
N SER A 311 5.58 -3.42 -9.12
CA SER A 311 5.60 -2.86 -7.77
C SER A 311 5.74 -1.33 -7.78
N LEU A 312 6.59 -0.79 -8.67
CA LEU A 312 6.69 0.67 -8.87
C LEU A 312 5.38 1.27 -9.38
N ASP A 313 4.71 0.63 -10.37
CA ASP A 313 3.42 1.10 -10.89
C ASP A 313 2.35 1.12 -9.79
N ARG A 314 2.31 0.10 -8.92
CA ARG A 314 1.39 0.05 -7.78
C ARG A 314 1.67 1.15 -6.76
N LEU A 315 2.94 1.43 -6.48
CA LEU A 315 3.32 2.50 -5.57
C LEU A 315 3.02 3.89 -6.15
N ASP A 316 3.28 4.11 -7.45
CA ASP A 316 2.91 5.37 -8.12
C ASP A 316 1.40 5.64 -7.95
N ASN A 317 0.54 4.64 -8.15
CA ASN A 317 -0.92 4.76 -7.95
C ASN A 317 -1.32 5.12 -6.51
N ILE A 318 -0.54 4.66 -5.52
CA ILE A 318 -0.77 5.01 -4.11
C ILE A 318 -0.18 6.38 -3.78
N MET A 319 0.91 6.77 -4.42
CA MET A 319 1.48 8.09 -4.25
C MET A 319 0.60 9.21 -4.85
N ASP A 320 -0.33 8.88 -5.75
CA ASP A 320 -1.33 9.80 -6.30
C ASP A 320 -2.56 9.98 -5.38
N ILE A 321 -2.39 9.79 -4.05
CA ILE A 321 -3.43 10.01 -3.06
C ILE A 321 -3.86 11.49 -3.10
N PRO A 322 -5.16 11.78 -3.31
CA PRO A 322 -5.64 13.16 -3.29
C PRO A 322 -5.48 13.75 -1.88
N SER A 323 -5.02 14.98 -1.80
CA SER A 323 -4.90 15.73 -0.55
C SER A 323 -6.05 16.72 -0.43
N LEU A 324 -6.73 16.76 0.74
CA LEU A 324 -7.75 17.76 1.04
C LEU A 324 -7.16 19.12 1.45
N ASP A 325 -5.89 19.17 1.84
CA ASP A 325 -5.31 20.33 2.53
C ASP A 325 -4.38 21.20 1.66
N GLU A 326 -4.38 21.01 0.32
CA GLU A 326 -3.46 21.75 -0.56
C GLU A 326 -3.64 23.27 -0.50
N ASN A 327 -4.86 23.75 -0.25
CA ASN A 327 -5.19 25.17 -0.20
C ASN A 327 -5.83 25.61 1.15
N GLY A 328 -5.81 24.76 2.16
CA GLY A 328 -6.41 25.05 3.47
C GLY A 328 -5.50 25.87 4.38
N ALA A 329 -6.10 26.72 5.21
CA ALA A 329 -5.41 27.46 6.26
C ALA A 329 -5.92 27.03 7.65
N ASP A 330 -5.08 27.23 8.68
CA ASP A 330 -5.48 27.01 10.06
C ASP A 330 -6.39 28.17 10.52
N LEU A 331 -7.70 27.98 10.34
CA LEU A 331 -8.72 28.98 10.63
C LEU A 331 -9.53 28.57 11.87
N VAL A 332 -9.98 29.60 12.60
CA VAL A 332 -10.94 29.43 13.68
C VAL A 332 -12.27 30.06 13.21
N PRO A 333 -13.40 29.34 13.24
CA PRO A 333 -14.68 29.90 12.84
C PRO A 333 -15.19 30.96 13.83
N GLU A 334 -15.80 32.02 13.33
CA GLU A 334 -16.38 33.10 14.17
C GLU A 334 -17.63 32.62 14.94
N ASN A 335 -18.37 31.69 14.37
CA ASN A 335 -19.51 31.00 14.96
C ASN A 335 -19.60 29.58 14.40
N PHE A 336 -20.54 28.80 14.95
CA PHE A 336 -20.69 27.37 14.57
C PHE A 336 -21.99 27.11 13.78
N ASN A 337 -22.45 28.10 13.00
CA ASN A 337 -23.54 27.90 12.06
C ASN A 337 -23.05 27.07 10.88
N ILE A 338 -23.83 26.05 10.50
CA ILE A 338 -23.55 25.20 9.34
C ILE A 338 -24.57 25.55 8.25
N GLU A 339 -24.10 25.88 7.06
CA GLU A 339 -24.94 26.07 5.88
C GLU A 339 -24.48 25.20 4.74
N VAL A 340 -25.42 24.54 4.07
CA VAL A 340 -25.25 23.77 2.85
C VAL A 340 -26.09 24.42 1.76
N LYS A 341 -25.46 24.75 0.62
CA LYS A 341 -26.13 25.48 -0.49
C LYS A 341 -25.99 24.69 -1.78
N ASN A 342 -27.12 24.21 -2.32
CA ASN A 342 -27.23 23.51 -3.61
C ASN A 342 -26.15 22.44 -3.83
N MET A 343 -25.87 21.65 -2.80
CA MET A 343 -24.79 20.68 -2.78
C MET A 343 -25.23 19.38 -3.48
N SER A 344 -24.42 18.94 -4.46
CA SER A 344 -24.52 17.63 -5.08
C SER A 344 -23.24 16.83 -4.88
N PHE A 345 -23.38 15.53 -4.68
CA PHE A 345 -22.24 14.65 -4.45
C PHE A 345 -22.48 13.21 -4.93
N GLY A 346 -21.41 12.54 -5.39
CA GLY A 346 -21.43 11.14 -5.73
C GLY A 346 -20.05 10.48 -5.58
N TYR A 347 -20.07 9.20 -5.26
CA TYR A 347 -18.87 8.36 -5.25
C TYR A 347 -18.54 7.91 -6.67
N GLY A 348 -17.42 8.38 -7.22
CA GLY A 348 -17.08 8.13 -8.62
C GLY A 348 -18.12 8.73 -9.58
N GLU A 349 -18.71 7.88 -10.44
CA GLU A 349 -19.76 8.29 -11.40
C GLU A 349 -21.19 8.23 -10.82
N LYS A 350 -21.37 7.56 -9.67
CA LYS A 350 -22.70 7.38 -9.07
C LYS A 350 -23.03 8.55 -8.14
N GLU A 351 -23.97 9.39 -8.54
CA GLU A 351 -24.53 10.44 -7.68
C GLU A 351 -25.36 9.84 -6.53
N VAL A 352 -25.20 10.42 -5.34
CA VAL A 352 -25.85 9.99 -4.09
C VAL A 352 -26.68 11.10 -3.46
N LEU A 353 -26.26 12.36 -3.59
CA LEU A 353 -26.96 13.53 -3.07
C LEU A 353 -27.18 14.56 -4.18
N HIS A 354 -28.38 15.11 -4.26
CA HIS A 354 -28.82 15.99 -5.33
C HIS A 354 -29.37 17.30 -4.80
N GLN A 355 -28.69 18.43 -5.06
CA GLN A 355 -29.13 19.80 -4.75
C GLN A 355 -29.58 19.99 -3.30
N ILE A 356 -28.83 19.47 -2.34
CA ILE A 356 -29.12 19.60 -0.92
C ILE A 356 -28.87 21.03 -0.46
N SER A 357 -29.87 21.60 0.21
CA SER A 357 -29.76 22.91 0.88
C SER A 357 -30.34 22.81 2.28
N LEU A 358 -29.56 23.17 3.30
CA LEU A 358 -29.97 23.17 4.69
C LEU A 358 -29.17 24.19 5.51
N SER A 359 -29.72 24.61 6.63
CA SER A 359 -29.05 25.46 7.61
C SER A 359 -29.27 24.88 9.00
N VAL A 360 -28.20 24.82 9.79
CA VAL A 360 -28.20 24.37 11.18
C VAL A 360 -27.59 25.49 12.02
N PRO A 361 -28.42 26.28 12.71
CA PRO A 361 -27.94 27.33 13.58
C PRO A 361 -27.10 26.81 14.74
N GLN A 362 -26.18 27.61 15.22
CA GLN A 362 -25.38 27.28 16.41
C GLN A 362 -26.29 27.01 17.62
N GLY A 363 -25.99 25.94 18.35
CA GLY A 363 -26.73 25.51 19.53
C GLY A 363 -28.06 24.81 19.24
N SER A 364 -28.42 24.60 17.97
CA SER A 364 -29.62 23.85 17.57
C SER A 364 -29.31 22.38 17.27
N SER A 365 -30.36 21.55 17.31
CA SER A 365 -30.32 20.14 17.01
C SER A 365 -31.01 19.84 15.69
N CYS A 366 -30.32 19.15 14.77
CA CYS A 366 -30.85 18.71 13.49
C CYS A 366 -30.80 17.17 13.37
N ALA A 367 -32.00 16.58 13.23
CA ALA A 367 -32.14 15.13 13.01
C ALA A 367 -32.32 14.83 11.52
N ILE A 368 -31.52 13.92 10.98
CA ILE A 368 -31.61 13.45 9.60
C ILE A 368 -32.22 12.05 9.63
N VAL A 369 -33.40 11.90 9.00
CA VAL A 369 -34.16 10.65 8.93
C VAL A 369 -34.41 10.27 7.47
N GLY A 370 -34.64 8.97 7.22
CA GLY A 370 -34.91 8.45 5.88
C GLY A 370 -34.57 6.97 5.75
N PRO A 371 -34.94 6.31 4.65
CA PRO A 371 -34.66 4.91 4.42
C PRO A 371 -33.15 4.62 4.36
N SER A 372 -32.78 3.34 4.45
CA SER A 372 -31.39 2.93 4.23
C SER A 372 -30.95 3.29 2.80
N GLY A 373 -29.72 3.76 2.63
CA GLY A 373 -29.21 4.18 1.34
C GLY A 373 -29.66 5.56 0.84
N ALA A 374 -30.45 6.33 1.62
CA ALA A 374 -30.90 7.68 1.25
C ALA A 374 -29.79 8.74 1.21
N GLY A 375 -28.55 8.44 1.67
CA GLY A 375 -27.42 9.37 1.68
C GLY A 375 -27.19 10.09 3.02
N LYS A 376 -27.82 9.66 4.13
CA LYS A 376 -27.71 10.31 5.45
C LYS A 376 -26.27 10.40 5.96
N THR A 377 -25.56 9.28 6.02
CA THR A 377 -24.15 9.23 6.47
C THR A 377 -23.23 10.01 5.52
N THR A 378 -23.52 9.98 4.21
CA THR A 378 -22.80 10.78 3.21
C THR A 378 -22.96 12.28 3.47
N LEU A 379 -24.19 12.75 3.73
CA LEU A 379 -24.46 14.17 4.03
C LEU A 379 -23.68 14.65 5.25
N VAL A 380 -23.72 13.88 6.33
CA VAL A 380 -23.01 14.22 7.58
C VAL A 380 -21.49 14.18 7.38
N GLY A 381 -20.98 13.18 6.64
CA GLY A 381 -19.58 13.08 6.31
C GLY A 381 -19.07 14.24 5.44
N LEU A 382 -19.90 14.77 4.53
CA LEU A 382 -19.58 15.96 3.73
C LEU A 382 -19.53 17.23 4.59
N ILE A 383 -20.44 17.37 5.57
CA ILE A 383 -20.40 18.49 6.51
C ILE A 383 -19.11 18.50 7.33
N ALA A 384 -18.61 17.30 7.72
CA ALA A 384 -17.32 17.15 8.38
C ALA A 384 -16.12 17.15 7.38
N ARG A 385 -16.37 17.40 6.11
CA ARG A 385 -15.36 17.39 5.03
C ARG A 385 -14.57 16.08 4.95
N PHE A 386 -15.26 14.93 5.07
CA PHE A 386 -14.62 13.63 4.77
C PHE A 386 -14.37 13.45 3.28
N TRP A 387 -15.05 14.24 2.44
CA TRP A 387 -14.87 14.42 1.00
C TRP A 387 -15.16 15.87 0.64
N ASP A 388 -14.56 16.36 -0.41
CA ASP A 388 -14.96 17.65 -1.00
C ASP A 388 -16.19 17.48 -1.90
N VAL A 389 -17.08 18.46 -1.87
CA VAL A 389 -18.29 18.48 -2.70
C VAL A 389 -17.93 18.75 -4.16
N LYS A 390 -18.64 18.10 -5.08
CA LYS A 390 -18.46 18.32 -6.52
C LYS A 390 -19.13 19.63 -6.97
N GLU A 391 -20.32 19.89 -6.46
CA GLU A 391 -21.11 21.08 -6.78
C GLU A 391 -21.70 21.67 -5.49
N GLY A 392 -21.92 22.98 -5.49
CA GLY A 392 -22.44 23.68 -4.33
C GLY A 392 -21.36 24.01 -3.30
N GLN A 393 -21.80 24.32 -2.09
CA GLN A 393 -20.97 24.83 -1.02
C GLN A 393 -21.45 24.36 0.34
N ILE A 394 -20.51 24.07 1.25
CA ILE A 394 -20.75 23.86 2.67
C ILE A 394 -19.92 24.89 3.42
N THR A 395 -20.57 25.64 4.36
CA THR A 395 -19.87 26.64 5.14
C THR A 395 -20.01 26.37 6.65
N LEU A 396 -18.95 26.67 7.38
CA LEU A 396 -18.91 26.73 8.84
C LEU A 396 -18.55 28.15 9.25
N GLY A 397 -19.44 28.78 10.03
CA GLY A 397 -19.25 30.18 10.45
C GLY A 397 -19.16 31.16 9.28
N GLY A 398 -19.87 30.89 8.18
CA GLY A 398 -19.87 31.69 6.95
C GLY A 398 -18.71 31.46 5.99
N ARG A 399 -17.70 30.68 6.35
CA ARG A 399 -16.55 30.32 5.47
C ARG A 399 -16.69 28.91 4.89
N ASP A 400 -16.26 28.74 3.66
CA ASP A 400 -16.27 27.42 3.01
C ASP A 400 -15.39 26.43 3.79
N VAL A 401 -15.89 25.22 4.01
CA VAL A 401 -15.12 24.16 4.69
C VAL A 401 -13.82 23.81 3.97
N ARG A 402 -13.71 24.09 2.67
CA ARG A 402 -12.50 23.87 1.87
C ARG A 402 -11.37 24.87 2.15
N GLU A 403 -11.68 26.01 2.77
CA GLU A 403 -10.69 27.01 3.17
C GLU A 403 -9.94 26.62 4.46
N TYR A 404 -10.48 25.69 5.25
CA TYR A 404 -9.85 25.16 6.46
C TYR A 404 -8.88 24.03 6.13
N THR A 405 -7.81 23.85 6.94
CA THR A 405 -7.14 22.55 6.98
C THR A 405 -8.06 21.52 7.63
N SER A 406 -7.92 20.23 7.28
CA SER A 406 -8.69 19.14 7.91
C SER A 406 -8.53 19.16 9.43
N GLY A 407 -7.31 19.44 9.92
CA GLY A 407 -7.03 19.53 11.35
C GLY A 407 -7.79 20.69 12.04
N SER A 408 -7.78 21.89 11.47
CA SER A 408 -8.47 23.05 12.05
C SER A 408 -9.99 22.91 11.96
N LEU A 409 -10.52 22.35 10.89
CA LEU A 409 -11.94 22.07 10.73
C LEU A 409 -12.41 21.02 11.75
N LEU A 410 -11.77 19.86 11.80
CA LEU A 410 -12.17 18.73 12.63
C LEU A 410 -12.00 18.99 14.14
N LYS A 411 -11.21 19.99 14.56
CA LYS A 411 -11.20 20.45 15.97
C LYS A 411 -12.59 20.89 16.45
N ASN A 412 -13.44 21.38 15.53
CA ASN A 412 -14.78 21.87 15.86
C ASN A 412 -15.85 20.78 15.90
N PHE A 413 -15.54 19.54 15.56
CA PHE A 413 -16.48 18.42 15.51
C PHE A 413 -16.10 17.33 16.50
N ALA A 414 -17.03 16.87 17.32
CA ALA A 414 -16.96 15.61 18.05
C ALA A 414 -17.86 14.58 17.36
N ILE A 415 -17.31 13.47 16.93
CA ILE A 415 -18.03 12.48 16.09
C ILE A 415 -18.13 11.17 16.85
N VAL A 416 -19.34 10.65 16.97
CA VAL A 416 -19.63 9.31 17.49
C VAL A 416 -20.15 8.48 16.32
N PHE A 417 -19.31 7.56 15.84
CA PHE A 417 -19.61 6.70 14.69
C PHE A 417 -20.53 5.55 15.06
N GLN A 418 -21.26 5.02 14.09
CA GLN A 418 -22.08 3.82 14.22
C GLN A 418 -21.22 2.59 14.61
N ASN A 419 -20.14 2.36 13.88
CA ASN A 419 -19.16 1.32 14.15
C ASN A 419 -18.00 1.91 14.95
N VAL A 420 -17.98 1.64 16.25
CA VAL A 420 -16.91 2.12 17.13
C VAL A 420 -15.65 1.29 16.95
N TYR A 421 -14.55 1.94 16.62
CA TYR A 421 -13.23 1.34 16.62
C TYR A 421 -12.45 1.73 17.87
N LEU A 422 -11.94 0.73 18.60
CA LEU A 422 -11.03 0.91 19.72
C LEU A 422 -9.65 0.36 19.32
N PHE A 423 -8.62 1.11 19.65
CA PHE A 423 -7.25 0.70 19.38
C PHE A 423 -6.78 -0.34 20.38
N GLU A 424 -5.86 -1.21 19.98
CA GLU A 424 -5.17 -2.16 20.86
C GLU A 424 -4.25 -1.40 21.84
N ASP A 425 -4.85 -0.87 22.91
CA ASP A 425 -4.21 -0.07 23.94
C ASP A 425 -5.05 -0.14 25.21
N THR A 426 -4.64 0.57 26.27
CA THR A 426 -5.42 0.65 27.50
C THR A 426 -6.76 1.38 27.31
N VAL A 427 -7.73 1.12 28.18
CA VAL A 427 -9.00 1.88 28.20
C VAL A 427 -8.73 3.37 28.36
N GLU A 428 -7.81 3.72 29.26
CA GLU A 428 -7.39 5.11 29.50
C GLU A 428 -6.91 5.79 28.21
N ASN A 429 -5.96 5.17 27.51
CA ASN A 429 -5.42 5.71 26.26
C ASN A 429 -6.50 5.81 25.20
N ASN A 430 -7.40 4.84 25.11
CA ASN A 430 -8.56 4.91 24.22
C ASN A 430 -9.47 6.10 24.50
N ILE A 431 -9.68 6.51 25.74
CA ILE A 431 -10.43 7.73 26.08
C ILE A 431 -9.59 8.99 25.80
N ARG A 432 -8.29 8.96 26.12
CA ARG A 432 -7.32 10.04 25.93
C ARG A 432 -7.18 10.50 24.47
N PHE A 433 -7.54 9.66 23.48
CA PHE A 433 -7.61 10.08 22.07
C PHE A 433 -8.48 11.33 21.84
N GLY A 434 -9.45 11.61 22.70
CA GLY A 434 -10.26 12.84 22.63
C GLY A 434 -9.43 14.10 22.86
N ARG A 435 -8.46 14.05 23.79
CA ARG A 435 -7.51 15.13 24.11
C ARG A 435 -6.24 14.51 24.72
N PRO A 436 -5.12 14.46 23.96
CA PRO A 436 -3.88 13.78 24.39
C PRO A 436 -3.28 14.29 25.70
N ASP A 437 -3.45 15.58 26.01
CA ASP A 437 -2.89 16.24 27.20
C ASP A 437 -3.78 16.13 28.44
N ALA A 438 -4.89 15.35 28.36
CA ALA A 438 -5.82 15.22 29.47
C ALA A 438 -5.17 14.46 30.65
N SER A 439 -5.38 14.96 31.85
CA SER A 439 -4.98 14.32 33.09
C SER A 439 -5.86 13.11 33.39
N GLU A 440 -5.35 12.18 34.22
CA GLU A 440 -6.10 11.01 34.68
C GLU A 440 -7.43 11.39 35.36
N GLY A 441 -7.41 12.46 36.16
CA GLY A 441 -8.60 12.97 36.82
C GLY A 441 -9.69 13.43 35.83
N GLU A 442 -9.30 14.09 34.73
CA GLU A 442 -10.22 14.48 33.65
C GLU A 442 -10.78 13.26 32.93
N ILE A 443 -9.95 12.24 32.67
CA ILE A 443 -10.39 10.99 32.04
C ILE A 443 -11.43 10.28 32.91
N ILE A 444 -11.19 10.17 34.23
CA ILE A 444 -12.16 9.59 35.16
C ILE A 444 -13.45 10.41 35.20
N ALA A 445 -13.34 11.74 35.20
CA ALA A 445 -14.52 12.63 35.22
C ALA A 445 -15.40 12.45 33.97
N VAL A 446 -14.80 12.38 32.77
CA VAL A 446 -15.57 12.14 31.53
C VAL A 446 -16.09 10.72 31.44
N ALA A 447 -15.38 9.73 31.95
CA ALA A 447 -15.84 8.34 32.03
C ALA A 447 -17.10 8.22 32.91
N LYS A 448 -17.18 8.95 34.02
CA LYS A 448 -18.40 9.04 34.85
C LYS A 448 -19.55 9.69 34.10
N LYS A 449 -19.32 10.80 33.36
CA LYS A 449 -20.33 11.46 32.52
C LYS A 449 -20.83 10.55 31.40
N ALA A 450 -19.93 9.76 30.81
CA ALA A 450 -20.27 8.79 29.75
C ALA A 450 -20.82 7.47 30.27
N CYS A 451 -21.07 7.33 31.59
CA CYS A 451 -21.55 6.12 32.24
C CYS A 451 -20.67 4.89 31.93
N CYS A 452 -19.34 5.07 31.79
CA CYS A 452 -18.43 3.97 31.53
C CYS A 452 -17.50 3.66 32.73
N HIS A 453 -17.44 4.53 33.74
CA HIS A 453 -16.58 4.35 34.90
C HIS A 453 -16.83 3.02 35.63
N ASP A 454 -18.08 2.71 35.91
CA ASP A 454 -18.43 1.56 36.74
C ASP A 454 -18.03 0.23 36.09
N PHE A 455 -18.33 0.06 34.78
CA PHE A 455 -17.88 -1.15 34.10
C PHE A 455 -16.36 -1.21 33.92
N ILE A 456 -15.67 -0.05 33.70
CA ILE A 456 -14.22 -0.02 33.62
C ILE A 456 -13.61 -0.55 34.91
N MET A 457 -14.15 -0.19 36.06
CA MET A 457 -13.68 -0.65 37.37
C MET A 457 -13.94 -2.16 37.61
N THR A 458 -14.79 -2.80 36.82
CA THR A 458 -14.97 -4.26 36.88
C THR A 458 -13.96 -5.03 36.03
N LEU A 459 -13.21 -4.34 35.17
CA LEU A 459 -12.17 -4.95 34.37
C LEU A 459 -10.94 -5.29 35.25
N PRO A 460 -10.13 -6.30 34.86
CA PRO A 460 -9.03 -6.80 35.70
C PRO A 460 -8.06 -5.72 36.19
N ASP A 461 -7.68 -4.76 35.32
CA ASP A 461 -6.73 -3.68 35.61
C ASP A 461 -7.40 -2.29 35.51
N GLY A 462 -8.74 -2.23 35.60
CA GLY A 462 -9.50 -0.99 35.50
C GLY A 462 -9.16 -0.20 34.22
N TYR A 463 -8.77 1.07 34.36
CA TYR A 463 -8.38 1.94 33.23
C TYR A 463 -7.12 1.46 32.49
N GLN A 464 -6.26 0.69 33.14
CA GLN A 464 -5.03 0.14 32.54
C GLN A 464 -5.27 -1.19 31.81
N THR A 465 -6.50 -1.70 31.81
CA THR A 465 -6.86 -2.90 31.06
C THR A 465 -6.62 -2.68 29.58
N LYS A 466 -5.81 -3.55 28.95
CA LYS A 466 -5.57 -3.53 27.52
C LYS A 466 -6.76 -4.12 26.77
N ILE A 467 -7.24 -3.39 25.80
CA ILE A 467 -8.33 -3.78 24.90
C ILE A 467 -7.71 -4.41 23.66
N GLY A 468 -8.20 -5.56 23.23
CA GLY A 468 -7.78 -6.18 21.96
C GLY A 468 -8.22 -5.38 20.74
N GLU A 469 -7.69 -5.74 19.57
CA GLU A 469 -7.94 -5.07 18.30
C GLU A 469 -9.46 -4.91 18.03
N GLY A 470 -9.87 -3.71 17.65
CA GLY A 470 -11.28 -3.37 17.42
C GLY A 470 -12.17 -3.47 18.66
N GLY A 471 -11.57 -3.59 19.87
CA GLY A 471 -12.34 -3.73 21.11
C GLY A 471 -12.96 -5.12 21.30
N SER A 472 -12.33 -6.17 20.77
CA SER A 472 -12.88 -7.55 20.75
C SER A 472 -13.31 -8.09 22.12
N SER A 473 -12.78 -7.57 23.22
CA SER A 473 -13.07 -7.97 24.59
C SER A 473 -14.27 -7.23 25.23
N LEU A 474 -14.86 -6.25 24.54
CA LEU A 474 -15.94 -5.40 25.08
C LEU A 474 -17.24 -5.60 24.30
N SER A 475 -18.38 -5.46 25.01
CA SER A 475 -19.70 -5.42 24.41
C SER A 475 -19.91 -4.18 23.53
N GLY A 476 -20.87 -4.21 22.61
CA GLY A 476 -21.20 -3.06 21.75
C GLY A 476 -21.55 -1.78 22.54
N GLY A 477 -22.29 -1.92 23.65
CA GLY A 477 -22.65 -0.79 24.50
C GLY A 477 -21.46 -0.19 25.27
N GLU A 478 -20.54 -1.00 25.73
CA GLU A 478 -19.29 -0.56 26.38
C GLU A 478 -18.39 0.21 25.41
N LYS A 479 -18.18 -0.33 24.19
CA LYS A 479 -17.45 0.38 23.12
C LYS A 479 -18.07 1.73 22.83
N GLN A 480 -19.38 1.79 22.72
CA GLN A 480 -20.10 3.02 22.42
C GLN A 480 -19.93 4.06 23.54
N ARG A 481 -20.01 3.66 24.82
CA ARG A 481 -19.79 4.57 25.96
C ARG A 481 -18.35 5.09 26.00
N ILE A 482 -17.34 4.29 25.67
CA ILE A 482 -15.95 4.75 25.54
C ILE A 482 -15.83 5.78 24.39
N SER A 483 -16.48 5.54 23.26
CA SER A 483 -16.51 6.50 22.15
C SER A 483 -17.17 7.83 22.55
N ILE A 484 -18.23 7.79 23.34
CA ILE A 484 -18.87 8.99 23.90
C ILE A 484 -17.92 9.68 24.89
N ALA A 485 -17.20 8.95 25.73
CA ALA A 485 -16.20 9.54 26.63
C ALA A 485 -15.10 10.29 25.83
N ARG A 486 -14.62 9.72 24.72
CA ARG A 486 -13.72 10.43 23.77
C ARG A 486 -14.31 11.74 23.29
N ALA A 487 -15.58 11.72 22.87
CA ALA A 487 -16.28 12.88 22.35
C ALA A 487 -16.51 13.96 23.43
N ILE A 488 -16.85 13.57 24.67
CA ILE A 488 -16.97 14.49 25.81
C ILE A 488 -15.60 15.10 26.15
N LEU A 489 -14.54 14.32 26.17
CA LEU A 489 -13.18 14.77 26.47
C LEU A 489 -12.68 15.79 25.43
N LYS A 490 -13.01 15.58 24.16
CA LYS A 490 -12.69 16.50 23.06
C LYS A 490 -13.37 17.86 23.21
N ASP A 491 -14.55 17.89 23.77
CA ASP A 491 -15.36 19.08 24.08
C ASP A 491 -15.59 20.03 22.89
N ALA A 492 -15.76 19.47 21.69
CA ALA A 492 -15.99 20.27 20.48
C ALA A 492 -17.40 20.92 20.48
N PRO A 493 -17.57 22.10 19.84
CA PRO A 493 -18.84 22.83 19.80
C PRO A 493 -19.92 22.16 18.94
N ILE A 494 -19.55 21.32 18.00
CA ILE A 494 -20.49 20.60 17.12
C ILE A 494 -20.34 19.10 17.40
N VAL A 495 -21.47 18.42 17.61
CA VAL A 495 -21.54 16.98 17.85
C VAL A 495 -22.26 16.30 16.69
N ILE A 496 -21.61 15.29 16.12
CA ILE A 496 -22.16 14.41 15.11
C ILE A 496 -22.43 13.05 15.74
N LEU A 497 -23.68 12.57 15.65
CA LEU A 497 -24.10 11.26 16.13
C LEU A 497 -24.59 10.42 14.95
N ASP A 498 -23.85 9.38 14.57
CA ASP A 498 -24.25 8.44 13.55
C ASP A 498 -24.75 7.14 14.20
N GLU A 499 -26.07 6.93 14.24
CA GLU A 499 -26.75 5.73 14.78
C GLU A 499 -26.20 5.22 16.13
N ALA A 500 -25.79 6.12 17.01
CA ALA A 500 -25.07 5.82 18.25
C ALA A 500 -25.77 4.79 19.20
N THR A 501 -26.96 4.30 18.85
CA THR A 501 -27.79 3.43 19.73
C THR A 501 -28.31 2.16 19.04
N ALA A 502 -27.92 1.84 17.82
CA ALA A 502 -28.56 0.79 17.02
C ALA A 502 -28.29 -0.66 17.49
N SER A 503 -27.20 -0.91 18.21
CA SER A 503 -26.71 -2.26 18.55
C SER A 503 -26.57 -2.50 20.05
N VAL A 504 -27.41 -1.86 20.90
CA VAL A 504 -27.25 -1.91 22.37
C VAL A 504 -28.44 -2.61 23.02
N ASP A 505 -28.13 -3.50 23.97
CA ASP A 505 -29.13 -4.18 24.78
C ASP A 505 -29.99 -3.20 25.60
N PRO A 506 -31.27 -3.54 25.88
CA PRO A 506 -32.20 -2.63 26.59
C PRO A 506 -31.68 -2.16 27.96
N GLU A 507 -30.90 -2.96 28.67
CA GLU A 507 -30.32 -2.60 29.98
C GLU A 507 -29.26 -1.48 29.87
N ASN A 508 -28.45 -1.53 28.82
CA ASN A 508 -27.42 -0.53 28.54
C ASN A 508 -27.98 0.74 27.87
N GLU A 509 -29.23 0.72 27.40
CA GLU A 509 -29.84 1.84 26.67
C GLU A 509 -30.02 3.09 27.54
N GLN A 510 -30.45 2.94 28.80
CA GLN A 510 -30.64 4.08 29.69
C GLN A 510 -29.35 4.81 30.01
N GLU A 511 -28.26 4.07 30.25
CA GLU A 511 -26.92 4.65 30.49
C GLU A 511 -26.40 5.35 29.25
N LEU A 512 -26.57 4.75 28.08
CA LEU A 512 -26.17 5.33 26.81
C LEU A 512 -26.93 6.63 26.51
N GLN A 513 -28.24 6.67 26.76
CA GLN A 513 -29.06 7.89 26.62
C GLN A 513 -28.63 8.99 27.59
N LYS A 514 -28.21 8.63 28.81
CA LYS A 514 -27.67 9.58 29.80
C LYS A 514 -26.33 10.16 29.31
N ALA A 515 -25.44 9.31 28.80
CA ALA A 515 -24.16 9.71 28.23
C ALA A 515 -24.33 10.66 27.02
N ILE A 516 -25.27 10.35 26.12
CA ILE A 516 -25.60 11.21 24.97
C ILE A 516 -26.12 12.57 25.42
N ARG A 517 -27.02 12.62 26.44
CA ARG A 517 -27.51 13.90 26.97
C ARG A 517 -26.39 14.78 27.54
N GLU A 518 -25.43 14.17 28.25
CA GLU A 518 -24.26 14.91 28.74
C GLU A 518 -23.35 15.43 27.61
N LEU A 519 -23.14 14.60 26.55
CA LEU A 519 -22.35 14.99 25.39
C LEU A 519 -22.96 16.17 24.62
N THR A 520 -24.29 16.19 24.50
CA THR A 520 -25.02 17.13 23.62
C THR A 520 -25.40 18.44 24.30
N LYS A 521 -25.15 18.58 25.60
CA LYS A 521 -25.56 19.74 26.40
C LYS A 521 -24.89 21.03 25.93
N GLY A 522 -25.68 21.98 25.41
CA GLY A 522 -25.21 23.30 24.95
C GLY A 522 -24.41 23.26 23.64
N LYS A 523 -24.53 22.20 22.85
CA LYS A 523 -23.80 21.98 21.59
C LYS A 523 -24.72 22.13 20.38
N THR A 524 -24.13 22.37 19.22
CA THR A 524 -24.81 22.19 17.93
C THR A 524 -24.81 20.70 17.57
N ILE A 525 -25.96 20.13 17.23
CA ILE A 525 -26.12 18.68 17.09
C ILE A 525 -26.55 18.32 15.67
N LEU A 526 -25.82 17.45 15.02
CA LEU A 526 -26.22 16.74 13.80
C LEU A 526 -26.38 15.27 14.14
N MET A 527 -27.57 14.70 13.96
CA MET A 527 -27.79 13.29 14.27
C MET A 527 -28.46 12.52 13.13
N ILE A 528 -27.93 11.37 12.81
CA ILE A 528 -28.62 10.37 12.00
C ILE A 528 -29.44 9.54 12.98
N ALA A 529 -30.76 9.68 12.93
CA ALA A 529 -31.61 9.16 13.96
C ALA A 529 -32.42 7.93 13.47
N HIS A 530 -32.22 6.84 14.17
CA HIS A 530 -33.02 5.62 14.03
C HIS A 530 -34.02 5.42 15.19
N ARG A 531 -33.96 6.23 16.24
CA ARG A 531 -34.88 6.13 17.39
C ARG A 531 -35.83 7.32 17.47
N LEU A 532 -37.09 7.02 17.67
CA LEU A 532 -38.17 8.00 17.69
C LEU A 532 -38.05 9.00 18.85
N SER A 533 -37.55 8.54 20.00
CA SER A 533 -37.34 9.37 21.19
C SER A 533 -36.39 10.55 20.95
N THR A 534 -35.32 10.28 20.20
CA THR A 534 -34.29 11.29 19.90
C THR A 534 -34.74 12.26 18.81
N VAL A 535 -35.49 11.75 17.80
CA VAL A 535 -36.04 12.60 16.71
C VAL A 535 -37.07 13.59 17.19
N ARG A 536 -37.94 13.21 18.15
CA ARG A 536 -39.05 14.04 18.66
C ARG A 536 -38.58 15.33 19.32
N THR A 537 -37.40 15.35 19.90
CA THR A 537 -36.84 16.47 20.65
C THR A 537 -35.94 17.36 19.80
N ALA A 538 -35.70 17.04 18.55
CA ALA A 538 -34.86 17.82 17.64
C ALA A 538 -35.60 19.11 17.22
N ASP A 539 -34.84 20.22 17.19
CA ASP A 539 -35.37 21.54 16.76
C ASP A 539 -35.74 21.52 15.28
N GLN A 540 -34.98 20.76 14.49
CA GLN A 540 -35.22 20.57 13.07
C GLN A 540 -35.07 19.08 12.71
N ILE A 541 -35.98 18.61 11.86
CA ILE A 541 -35.95 17.28 11.26
C ILE A 541 -35.88 17.43 9.75
N ILE A 542 -34.93 16.72 9.12
CA ILE A 542 -34.78 16.66 7.68
C ILE A 542 -35.08 15.21 7.23
N VAL A 543 -36.01 15.07 6.30
CA VAL A 543 -36.35 13.78 5.72
C VAL A 543 -35.66 13.66 4.36
N LEU A 544 -34.74 12.69 4.29
CA LEU A 544 -33.95 12.41 3.09
C LEU A 544 -34.47 11.16 2.39
N GLU A 545 -34.77 11.26 1.10
CA GLU A 545 -35.17 10.13 0.25
C GLU A 545 -34.53 10.28 -1.13
N ASN A 546 -33.94 9.19 -1.65
CA ASN A 546 -33.25 9.16 -2.94
C ASN A 546 -32.29 10.34 -3.15
N GLY A 547 -31.53 10.69 -2.12
CA GLY A 547 -30.53 11.77 -2.19
C GLY A 547 -31.10 13.19 -2.19
N ARG A 548 -32.38 13.39 -1.90
CA ARG A 548 -33.06 14.69 -1.87
C ARG A 548 -33.75 14.94 -0.52
N ILE A 549 -33.79 16.20 -0.08
CA ILE A 549 -34.61 16.59 1.06
C ILE A 549 -36.05 16.72 0.58
N ILE A 550 -36.94 15.85 1.07
CA ILE A 550 -38.37 15.81 0.68
C ILE A 550 -39.28 16.48 1.71
N GLN A 551 -38.90 16.48 2.98
CA GLN A 551 -39.63 17.17 4.05
C GLN A 551 -38.65 17.82 5.03
N ARG A 552 -39.05 18.97 5.61
CA ARG A 552 -38.29 19.71 6.62
C ARG A 552 -39.24 20.38 7.60
N GLY A 553 -38.97 20.26 8.89
CA GLY A 553 -39.78 20.91 9.95
C GLY A 553 -39.46 20.33 11.32
N ASN A 554 -40.25 20.66 12.33
CA ASN A 554 -40.18 19.98 13.62
C ASN A 554 -41.14 18.80 13.69
N HIS A 555 -41.07 18.02 14.78
CA HIS A 555 -41.92 16.84 14.95
C HIS A 555 -43.42 17.14 14.80
N LYS A 556 -43.92 18.27 15.39
CA LYS A 556 -45.33 18.60 15.37
C LYS A 556 -45.81 19.00 13.96
N GLU A 557 -44.97 19.72 13.21
CA GLU A 557 -45.25 20.11 11.82
C GLU A 557 -45.32 18.89 10.91
N LEU A 558 -44.27 18.05 10.92
CA LEU A 558 -44.18 16.87 10.05
C LEU A 558 -45.21 15.79 10.36
N MET A 559 -45.74 15.75 11.59
CA MET A 559 -46.84 14.84 11.95
C MET A 559 -48.20 15.28 11.40
N ARG A 560 -48.36 16.58 11.07
CA ARG A 560 -49.60 17.09 10.46
C ARG A 560 -49.64 16.86 8.96
N GLU A 561 -48.47 16.75 8.33
CA GLU A 561 -48.33 16.48 6.91
C GLU A 561 -48.47 14.98 6.62
N ASP A 562 -49.16 14.64 5.52
CA ASP A 562 -49.18 13.27 5.04
C ASP A 562 -47.93 13.00 4.18
N GLY A 563 -46.89 12.51 4.84
CA GLY A 563 -45.59 12.33 4.24
C GLY A 563 -44.79 11.13 4.79
N LEU A 564 -43.58 10.98 4.30
CA LEU A 564 -42.70 9.86 4.68
C LEU A 564 -42.40 9.86 6.19
N TYR A 565 -42.26 11.04 6.82
CA TYR A 565 -42.02 11.16 8.25
C TYR A 565 -43.14 10.51 9.08
N ARG A 566 -44.39 10.87 8.79
CA ARG A 566 -45.56 10.33 9.51
C ARG A 566 -45.66 8.82 9.34
N ARG A 567 -45.43 8.32 8.12
CA ARG A 567 -45.39 6.86 7.86
C ARG A 567 -44.27 6.18 8.66
N PHE A 568 -43.11 6.77 8.73
CA PHE A 568 -41.94 6.27 9.47
C PHE A 568 -42.22 6.18 10.99
N VAL A 569 -42.84 7.22 11.55
CA VAL A 569 -43.28 7.26 12.94
C VAL A 569 -44.37 6.21 13.23
N GLY A 570 -45.36 6.07 12.31
CA GLY A 570 -46.45 5.11 12.43
C GLY A 570 -45.99 3.65 12.45
N MET A 571 -45.13 3.26 11.47
CA MET A 571 -44.58 1.91 11.42
C MET A 571 -43.78 1.55 12.68
N ARG A 572 -43.00 2.46 13.22
CA ARG A 572 -42.21 2.22 14.44
C ARG A 572 -43.05 2.18 15.71
N SER A 573 -44.09 3.00 15.80
CA SER A 573 -45.05 2.93 16.92
C SER A 573 -45.80 1.60 16.95
N GLN A 574 -46.16 1.05 15.79
CA GLN A 574 -46.76 -0.27 15.67
C GLN A 574 -45.79 -1.39 16.08
N ALA A 575 -44.51 -1.30 15.66
CA ALA A 575 -43.49 -2.29 16.03
C ALA A 575 -43.23 -2.31 17.55
N ILE A 576 -43.20 -1.18 18.22
CA ILE A 576 -43.07 -1.08 19.69
C ILE A 576 -44.35 -1.61 20.39
N GLY A 577 -45.53 -1.31 19.84
CA GLY A 577 -46.81 -1.81 20.35
C GLY A 577 -46.97 -3.33 20.20
N TRP A 578 -46.36 -3.94 19.20
CA TRP A 578 -46.39 -5.38 18.99
C TRP A 578 -45.57 -6.16 20.04
N THR A 579 -44.42 -5.65 20.43
CA THR A 579 -43.59 -6.22 21.50
C THR A 579 -44.28 -6.17 22.87
N LEU A 580 -45.11 -5.18 23.14
CA LEU A 580 -45.88 -5.06 24.40
C LEU A 580 -47.16 -5.93 24.42
N LYS A 581 -47.77 -6.22 23.28
CA LYS A 581 -48.97 -7.07 23.19
C LYS A 581 -48.67 -8.58 23.08
N GLY A 582 -47.48 -8.95 22.62
CA GLY A 582 -47.06 -10.34 22.50
C GLY A 582 -46.71 -11.05 23.83
N GLY A 583 -46.62 -10.29 24.94
CA GLY A 583 -46.31 -10.82 26.28
C GLY A 583 -47.49 -11.33 27.12
N LYS A 584 -48.71 -11.42 26.56
CA LYS A 584 -49.84 -12.11 27.18
C LYS A 584 -50.18 -13.36 26.36
N ALA A 585 -49.40 -14.41 26.53
CA ALA A 585 -49.71 -15.73 26.05
C ALA A 585 -49.92 -16.68 27.24
N HIS A 586 -51.04 -17.24 27.26
CA HIS A 586 -51.50 -18.50 27.81
C HIS A 586 -50.53 -19.25 28.76
N GLY A 587 -51.00 -19.32 30.01
CA GLY A 587 -50.54 -20.20 31.07
C GLY A 587 -50.81 -21.66 30.78
#